data_86075a814cd01005caf67e3005a49139
#
_entry.id   86075a814cd01005caf67e3005a49139
#
_cell.length_a   1.000
_cell.length_b   1.000
_cell.length_c   1.000
_cell.angle_alpha   90.00
_cell.angle_beta   90.00
_cell.angle_gamma   90.00
#
_symmetry.space_group_name_H-M   'P 1'
#
loop_
_entity.id
_entity.type
_entity.pdbx_description
1 polymer ?
#
loop_
_entity_poly.entity_id
_entity_poly.type
_entity_poly.pdbx_seq_one_letter_code
_entity_poly.pdbx_strand_id
1 'polypeptide(L)'
;MYNGTVLSTTESVNKEKDLKGISKSIIVNESNGLQVQIAEKIAETLNNKGAKMKVTKLKADRYYKQIEAKDYEMAIIGIRQSYIPDISRIIGLAGIEDTGILDIVAKLNTLWIDEKSNIERKELLKQLELKLKEQYSFLPIARETKKAYISQSLIVGQNFEGITNFNMFTNIGKWYRK
;
A
#
# COMPACT_ATOMS: atom_id res chain seq x y z
N MET A 1 3.08 -11.42 -16.09
CA MET A 1 3.76 -11.00 -14.85
C MET A 1 3.38 -9.55 -14.59
N TYR A 2 2.58 -9.27 -13.57
CA TYR A 2 2.12 -7.91 -13.26
C TYR A 2 3.27 -7.20 -12.52
N ASN A 3 4.09 -6.47 -13.23
CA ASN A 3 4.94 -5.46 -12.60
C ASN A 3 4.02 -4.34 -12.13
N GLY A 4 3.63 -4.40 -10.85
CA GLY A 4 2.83 -3.36 -10.25
C GLY A 4 3.48 -2.01 -10.50
N THR A 5 2.77 -1.13 -11.16
CA THR A 5 3.17 0.26 -11.31
C THR A 5 3.29 0.81 -9.89
N VAL A 6 4.51 0.97 -9.42
CA VAL A 6 4.76 1.75 -8.20
C VAL A 6 4.31 3.15 -8.56
N LEU A 7 3.38 3.71 -7.80
CA LEU A 7 3.04 5.10 -7.92
C LEU A 7 4.35 5.89 -7.85
N SER A 8 4.75 6.45 -8.99
CA SER A 8 6.02 7.16 -9.09
C SER A 8 5.95 8.43 -8.25
N THR A 9 6.68 8.44 -7.16
CA THR A 9 6.80 9.62 -6.27
C THR A 9 7.79 10.66 -6.81
N THR A 10 8.23 10.54 -8.06
CA THR A 10 9.27 11.39 -8.64
C THR A 10 8.70 12.55 -9.43
N GLU A 11 8.01 13.46 -8.77
CA GLU A 11 8.13 14.88 -9.05
C GLU A 11 8.27 15.57 -7.69
N SER A 12 9.50 15.83 -7.32
CA SER A 12 9.82 16.70 -6.20
C SER A 12 9.34 18.11 -6.55
N VAL A 13 8.14 18.45 -6.10
CA VAL A 13 7.77 19.86 -5.99
C VAL A 13 8.65 20.44 -4.89
N ASN A 14 9.86 20.87 -5.28
CA ASN A 14 10.84 21.56 -4.45
C ASN A 14 10.35 22.98 -4.14
N LYS A 15 9.20 23.12 -3.49
CA LYS A 15 8.88 24.29 -2.69
C LYS A 15 8.90 23.81 -1.24
N GLU A 16 9.97 24.10 -0.53
CA GLU A 16 9.97 23.96 0.93
C GLU A 16 8.83 24.80 1.48
N LYS A 17 7.69 24.17 1.69
CA LYS A 17 6.59 24.79 2.42
C LYS A 17 6.96 24.79 3.90
N ASP A 18 7.01 25.97 4.50
CA ASP A 18 7.03 26.11 5.94
C ASP A 18 5.74 25.46 6.49
N LEU A 19 5.91 24.49 7.37
CA LEU A 19 4.81 23.74 7.98
C LEU A 19 4.40 24.31 9.34
N LYS A 20 4.86 25.52 9.68
CA LYS A 20 4.47 26.21 10.91
C LYS A 20 2.95 26.32 11.01
N GLY A 21 2.44 26.02 12.21
CA GLY A 21 1.00 26.04 12.48
C GLY A 21 0.26 24.75 12.17
N ILE A 22 0.86 23.79 11.48
CA ILE A 22 0.27 22.47 11.29
C ILE A 22 0.50 21.63 12.54
N SER A 23 -0.61 21.19 13.18
CA SER A 23 -0.57 20.29 14.32
C SER A 23 -1.50 19.11 14.03
N LYS A 24 -0.95 17.88 13.95
CA LYS A 24 -1.67 16.67 13.56
C LYS A 24 -1.17 15.46 14.33
N SER A 25 -2.03 14.45 14.44
CA SER A 25 -1.70 13.15 15.02
C SER A 25 -1.66 12.05 13.97
N ILE A 26 -0.71 11.12 14.13
CA ILE A 26 -0.58 9.91 13.32
C ILE A 26 -0.89 8.72 14.22
N ILE A 27 -1.96 8.00 13.95
CA ILE A 27 -2.25 6.75 14.66
C ILE A 27 -1.52 5.58 14.01
N VAL A 28 -1.07 4.63 14.85
CA VAL A 28 -0.37 3.43 14.41
C VAL A 28 -0.64 2.27 15.36
N ASN A 29 -0.70 1.05 14.81
CA ASN A 29 -0.80 -0.16 15.62
C ASN A 29 0.53 -0.40 16.36
N GLU A 30 0.51 -0.36 17.71
CA GLU A 30 1.70 -0.54 18.54
C GLU A 30 2.38 -1.91 18.36
N SER A 31 1.62 -2.94 17.98
CA SER A 31 2.15 -4.29 17.75
C SER A 31 2.94 -4.41 16.43
N ASN A 32 2.89 -3.42 15.55
CA ASN A 32 3.62 -3.42 14.30
C ASN A 32 4.83 -2.47 14.36
N GLY A 33 5.97 -3.02 14.78
CA GLY A 33 7.20 -2.25 14.96
C GLY A 33 7.66 -1.47 13.73
N LEU A 34 7.46 -2.02 12.51
CA LEU A 34 7.80 -1.33 11.27
C LEU A 34 6.89 -0.10 11.04
N GLN A 35 5.58 -0.25 11.25
CA GLN A 35 4.66 0.88 11.12
C GLN A 35 4.95 1.97 12.13
N VAL A 36 5.33 1.60 13.36
CA VAL A 36 5.74 2.55 14.41
C VAL A 36 6.96 3.34 13.97
N GLN A 37 8.00 2.68 13.48
CA GLN A 37 9.22 3.35 12.99
C GLN A 37 8.92 4.30 11.82
N ILE A 38 8.07 3.90 10.88
CA ILE A 38 7.64 4.75 9.76
C ILE A 38 6.91 5.98 10.29
N ALA A 39 5.95 5.83 11.19
CA ALA A 39 5.20 6.94 11.77
C ALA A 39 6.12 7.93 12.50
N GLU A 40 7.05 7.43 13.31
CA GLU A 40 8.01 8.22 14.04
C GLU A 40 8.93 9.01 13.08
N LYS A 41 9.41 8.36 12.01
CA LYS A 41 10.27 9.02 11.02
C LYS A 41 9.54 10.10 10.23
N ILE A 42 8.26 9.87 9.89
CA ILE A 42 7.42 10.88 9.25
C ILE A 42 7.21 12.06 10.20
N ALA A 43 6.84 11.80 11.46
CA ALA A 43 6.63 12.85 12.45
C ALA A 43 7.89 13.66 12.68
N GLU A 44 9.05 13.02 12.85
CA GLU A 44 10.36 13.70 12.97
C GLU A 44 10.63 14.60 11.76
N THR A 45 10.46 14.08 10.56
CA THR A 45 10.74 14.82 9.32
C THR A 45 9.85 16.06 9.18
N LEU A 46 8.55 15.94 9.51
CA LEU A 46 7.61 17.05 9.44
C LEU A 46 7.85 18.06 10.57
N ASN A 47 8.22 17.60 11.77
CA ASN A 47 8.55 18.47 12.90
C ASN A 47 9.81 19.30 12.61
N ASN A 48 10.81 18.72 11.96
CA ASN A 48 12.00 19.44 11.52
C ASN A 48 11.70 20.55 10.48
N LYS A 49 10.54 20.45 9.81
CA LYS A 49 10.01 21.48 8.89
C LYS A 49 8.99 22.43 9.54
N GLY A 50 8.90 22.44 10.86
CA GLY A 50 8.09 23.38 11.63
C GLY A 50 6.68 22.90 12.00
N ALA A 51 6.27 21.68 11.63
CA ALA A 51 5.01 21.11 12.08
C ALA A 51 5.08 20.66 13.55
N LYS A 52 3.91 20.35 14.13
CA LYS A 52 3.77 19.69 15.45
C LYS A 52 3.04 18.36 15.28
N MET A 53 3.79 17.34 14.84
CA MET A 53 3.28 16.01 14.63
C MET A 53 3.41 15.16 15.88
N LYS A 54 2.34 14.43 16.25
CA LYS A 54 2.31 13.49 17.37
C LYS A 54 2.04 12.08 16.85
N VAL A 55 2.84 11.09 17.27
CA VAL A 55 2.55 9.67 17.01
C VAL A 55 1.76 9.09 18.18
N THR A 56 0.60 8.51 17.89
CA THR A 56 -0.25 7.83 18.87
C THR A 56 -0.25 6.32 18.61
N LYS A 57 0.45 5.59 19.46
CA LYS A 57 0.51 4.12 19.41
C LYS A 57 -0.75 3.55 20.07
N LEU A 58 -1.50 2.74 19.36
CA LEU A 58 -2.74 2.16 19.81
C LEU A 58 -2.66 0.64 19.84
N LYS A 59 -3.29 0.01 20.83
CA LYS A 59 -3.53 -1.43 20.83
C LYS A 59 -4.36 -1.82 19.62
N ALA A 60 -4.16 -3.03 19.11
CA ALA A 60 -4.75 -3.51 17.86
C ALA A 60 -6.27 -3.25 17.78
N ASP A 61 -7.02 -3.64 18.82
CA ASP A 61 -8.48 -3.49 18.83
C ASP A 61 -8.92 -2.01 18.69
N ARG A 62 -8.24 -1.12 19.43
CA ARG A 62 -8.55 0.32 19.36
C ARG A 62 -8.14 0.91 18.03
N TYR A 63 -6.98 0.50 17.52
CA TYR A 63 -6.49 0.93 16.22
C TYR A 63 -7.47 0.57 15.11
N TYR A 64 -7.90 -0.70 15.01
CA TYR A 64 -8.83 -1.11 13.97
C TYR A 64 -10.20 -0.46 14.09
N LYS A 65 -10.73 -0.26 15.30
CA LYS A 65 -11.96 0.50 15.52
C LYS A 65 -11.88 1.93 15.01
N GLN A 66 -10.77 2.63 15.26
CA GLN A 66 -10.58 3.99 14.75
C GLN A 66 -10.41 4.02 13.22
N ILE A 67 -9.73 3.02 12.63
CA ILE A 67 -9.63 2.90 11.16
C ILE A 67 -11.02 2.69 10.54
N GLU A 68 -11.82 1.77 11.07
CA GLU A 68 -13.16 1.49 10.58
C GLU A 68 -14.11 2.69 10.72
N ALA A 69 -14.03 3.38 11.85
CA ALA A 69 -14.81 4.58 12.10
C ALA A 69 -14.27 5.82 11.36
N LYS A 70 -13.12 5.74 10.69
CA LYS A 70 -12.41 6.89 10.09
C LYS A 70 -12.11 8.00 11.11
N ASP A 71 -11.96 7.64 12.38
CA ASP A 71 -11.72 8.55 13.50
C ASP A 71 -10.22 8.78 13.71
N TYR A 72 -9.59 9.43 12.77
CA TYR A 72 -8.16 9.78 12.80
C TYR A 72 -7.87 10.95 11.86
N GLU A 73 -6.80 11.69 12.15
CA GLU A 73 -6.29 12.71 11.24
C GLU A 73 -5.33 12.12 10.20
N MET A 74 -4.43 11.24 10.64
CA MET A 74 -3.51 10.46 9.81
C MET A 74 -3.35 9.07 10.40
N ALA A 75 -3.17 8.06 9.55
CA ALA A 75 -2.95 6.69 9.97
C ALA A 75 -1.90 6.00 9.09
N ILE A 76 -1.05 5.18 9.69
CA ILE A 76 -0.17 4.26 8.94
C ILE A 76 -0.87 2.91 8.84
N ILE A 77 -1.32 2.58 7.64
CA ILE A 77 -2.10 1.37 7.37
C ILE A 77 -1.27 0.38 6.56
N GLY A 78 -1.20 -0.86 7.03
CA GLY A 78 -0.63 -1.97 6.27
C GLY A 78 -1.73 -2.70 5.50
N ILE A 79 -1.59 -2.81 4.19
CA ILE A 79 -2.56 -3.50 3.35
C ILE A 79 -1.92 -4.76 2.78
N ARG A 80 -2.50 -5.92 3.09
CA ARG A 80 -2.14 -7.16 2.40
C ARG A 80 -2.94 -7.23 1.11
N GLN A 81 -2.24 -7.19 -0.02
CA GLN A 81 -2.87 -7.41 -1.31
C GLN A 81 -3.30 -8.88 -1.47
N SER A 82 -4.46 -9.10 -2.05
CA SER A 82 -4.91 -10.42 -2.50
C SER A 82 -4.16 -10.84 -3.77
N TYR A 83 -4.32 -12.11 -4.18
CA TYR A 83 -3.75 -12.62 -5.44
C TYR A 83 -4.25 -11.80 -6.64
N ILE A 84 -5.52 -11.43 -6.64
CA ILE A 84 -6.11 -10.48 -7.58
C ILE A 84 -6.04 -9.10 -6.92
N PRO A 85 -5.30 -8.13 -7.47
CA PRO A 85 -5.23 -6.79 -6.91
C PRO A 85 -6.60 -6.14 -6.88
N ASP A 86 -7.14 -5.92 -5.69
CA ASP A 86 -8.39 -5.21 -5.47
C ASP A 86 -8.10 -3.82 -4.91
N ILE A 87 -8.27 -2.81 -5.77
CA ILE A 87 -8.04 -1.41 -5.40
C ILE A 87 -9.21 -0.87 -4.57
N SER A 88 -10.41 -1.44 -4.68
CA SER A 88 -11.61 -1.01 -3.95
C SER A 88 -11.37 -0.98 -2.45
N ARG A 89 -10.65 -1.97 -1.93
CA ARG A 89 -10.31 -2.04 -0.51
C ARG A 89 -9.44 -0.86 -0.07
N ILE A 90 -8.48 -0.45 -0.89
CA ILE A 90 -7.60 0.69 -0.60
C ILE A 90 -8.42 1.98 -0.58
N ILE A 91 -9.26 2.17 -1.59
CA ILE A 91 -10.12 3.34 -1.74
C ILE A 91 -11.11 3.44 -0.57
N GLY A 92 -11.73 2.31 -0.18
CA GLY A 92 -12.64 2.25 0.96
C GLY A 92 -11.95 2.59 2.29
N LEU A 93 -10.75 2.06 2.54
CA LEU A 93 -9.96 2.37 3.74
C LEU A 93 -9.53 3.83 3.80
N ALA A 94 -9.19 4.42 2.64
CA ALA A 94 -8.86 5.84 2.55
C ALA A 94 -10.06 6.76 2.70
N GLY A 95 -11.28 6.22 2.71
CA GLY A 95 -12.52 7.01 2.83
C GLY A 95 -12.80 7.89 1.64
N ILE A 96 -12.36 7.50 0.45
CA ILE A 96 -12.53 8.27 -0.77
C ILE A 96 -13.95 8.04 -1.30
N GLU A 97 -14.70 9.14 -1.43
CA GLU A 97 -16.11 9.16 -1.90
C GLU A 97 -16.26 9.86 -3.26
N ASP A 98 -15.15 10.25 -3.90
CA ASP A 98 -15.17 10.87 -5.23
C ASP A 98 -15.73 9.91 -6.27
N THR A 99 -16.84 10.29 -6.90
CA THR A 99 -17.54 9.45 -7.88
C THR A 99 -16.66 9.11 -9.09
N GLY A 100 -15.83 10.05 -9.53
CA GLY A 100 -14.91 9.80 -10.65
C GLY A 100 -13.80 8.80 -10.32
N ILE A 101 -13.37 8.72 -9.06
CA ILE A 101 -12.46 7.69 -8.58
C ILE A 101 -13.18 6.34 -8.48
N LEU A 102 -14.38 6.32 -7.91
CA LEU A 102 -15.18 5.11 -7.77
C LEU A 102 -15.53 4.49 -9.12
N ASP A 103 -15.85 5.31 -10.14
CA ASP A 103 -16.11 4.85 -11.51
C ASP A 103 -14.87 4.21 -12.16
N ILE A 104 -13.70 4.80 -11.97
CA ILE A 104 -12.44 4.21 -12.47
C ILE A 104 -12.17 2.87 -11.80
N VAL A 105 -12.37 2.78 -10.48
CA VAL A 105 -12.19 1.53 -9.72
C VAL A 105 -13.19 0.46 -10.16
N ALA A 106 -14.45 0.81 -10.37
CA ALA A 106 -15.47 -0.11 -10.88
C ALA A 106 -15.07 -0.67 -12.25
N LYS A 107 -14.62 0.20 -13.18
CA LYS A 107 -14.10 -0.24 -14.49
C LYS A 107 -12.89 -1.16 -14.35
N LEU A 108 -11.92 -0.82 -13.51
CA LEU A 108 -10.74 -1.68 -13.27
C LEU A 108 -11.11 -3.07 -12.77
N ASN A 109 -12.13 -3.19 -11.94
CA ASN A 109 -12.58 -4.45 -11.39
C ASN A 109 -13.35 -5.33 -12.40
N THR A 110 -13.90 -4.74 -13.45
CA THR A 110 -14.59 -5.47 -14.53
C THR A 110 -13.65 -5.91 -15.64
N LEU A 111 -12.48 -5.31 -15.77
CA LEU A 111 -11.52 -5.66 -16.80
C LEU A 111 -10.78 -6.96 -16.46
N TRP A 112 -10.81 -7.93 -17.40
CA TRP A 112 -10.03 -9.15 -17.29
C TRP A 112 -8.52 -8.84 -17.33
N ILE A 113 -7.74 -9.72 -16.68
CA ILE A 113 -6.26 -9.62 -16.71
C ILE A 113 -5.78 -10.41 -17.94
N ASP A 114 -5.89 -9.80 -19.10
CA ASP A 114 -5.40 -10.33 -20.37
C ASP A 114 -4.59 -9.27 -21.13
N GLU A 115 -3.96 -9.68 -22.24
CA GLU A 115 -3.14 -8.77 -23.06
C GLU A 115 -3.96 -7.64 -23.67
N LYS A 116 -5.21 -7.92 -24.04
CA LYS A 116 -6.11 -7.00 -24.73
C LYS A 116 -6.55 -5.85 -23.82
N SER A 117 -6.90 -6.18 -22.59
CA SER A 117 -7.34 -5.22 -21.57
C SER A 117 -6.18 -4.49 -20.87
N ASN A 118 -4.94 -4.90 -21.16
CA ASN A 118 -3.77 -4.39 -20.43
C ASN A 118 -3.49 -2.91 -20.74
N ILE A 119 -3.80 -2.44 -21.97
CA ILE A 119 -3.61 -1.04 -22.38
C ILE A 119 -4.64 -0.16 -21.66
N GLU A 120 -5.92 -0.54 -21.72
CA GLU A 120 -6.99 0.17 -21.06
C GLU A 120 -6.78 0.21 -19.52
N ARG A 121 -6.37 -0.92 -18.96
CA ARG A 121 -6.05 -1.03 -17.54
C ARG A 121 -4.92 -0.09 -17.11
N LYS A 122 -3.86 0.05 -17.91
CA LYS A 122 -2.76 1.00 -17.65
C LYS A 122 -3.24 2.44 -17.68
N GLU A 123 -4.08 2.78 -18.63
CA GLU A 123 -4.62 4.13 -18.74
C GLU A 123 -5.54 4.47 -17.54
N LEU A 124 -6.43 3.57 -17.16
CA LEU A 124 -7.28 3.75 -15.99
C LEU A 124 -6.47 3.87 -14.69
N LEU A 125 -5.39 3.09 -14.54
CA LEU A 125 -4.49 3.19 -13.38
C LEU A 125 -3.79 4.55 -13.35
N LYS A 126 -3.37 5.08 -14.49
CA LYS A 126 -2.76 6.41 -14.60
C LYS A 126 -3.75 7.51 -14.23
N GLN A 127 -4.98 7.43 -14.71
CA GLN A 127 -6.05 8.36 -14.34
C GLN A 127 -6.36 8.31 -12.84
N LEU A 128 -6.43 7.11 -12.27
CA LEU A 128 -6.61 6.90 -10.84
C LEU A 128 -5.48 7.55 -10.03
N GLU A 129 -4.23 7.34 -10.45
CA GLU A 129 -3.05 7.92 -9.81
C GLU A 129 -3.12 9.45 -9.78
N LEU A 130 -3.47 10.08 -10.90
CA LEU A 130 -3.59 11.54 -10.98
C LEU A 130 -4.67 12.06 -10.03
N LYS A 131 -5.86 11.46 -10.03
CA LYS A 131 -6.95 11.85 -9.14
C LYS A 131 -6.60 11.65 -7.65
N LEU A 132 -5.93 10.55 -7.29
CA LEU A 132 -5.50 10.31 -5.91
C LEU A 132 -4.44 11.32 -5.45
N LYS A 133 -3.56 11.76 -6.35
CA LYS A 133 -2.58 12.81 -6.07
C LYS A 133 -3.24 14.16 -5.80
N GLU A 134 -4.30 14.49 -6.53
CA GLU A 134 -5.03 15.74 -6.34
C GLU A 134 -5.73 15.80 -4.98
N GLN A 135 -6.23 14.68 -4.48
CA GLN A 135 -6.97 14.61 -3.22
C GLN A 135 -6.08 14.43 -1.98
N TYR A 136 -4.83 14.00 -2.14
CA TYR A 136 -3.89 13.71 -1.04
C TYR A 136 -4.42 12.80 0.08
N SER A 137 -5.49 12.04 -0.21
CA SER A 137 -6.15 11.19 0.79
C SER A 137 -5.38 9.90 1.07
N PHE A 138 -4.51 9.49 0.16
CA PHE A 138 -3.75 8.26 0.24
C PHE A 138 -2.34 8.47 -0.33
N LEU A 139 -1.33 8.10 0.45
CA LEU A 139 0.07 8.16 0.04
C LEU A 139 0.73 6.79 0.24
N PRO A 140 1.15 6.09 -0.81
CA PRO A 140 1.93 4.87 -0.66
C PRO A 140 3.33 5.21 -0.14
N ILE A 141 3.77 4.57 0.94
CA ILE A 141 5.05 4.87 1.61
C ILE A 141 6.08 3.80 1.30
N ALA A 142 5.72 2.53 1.44
CA ALA A 142 6.64 1.42 1.28
C ALA A 142 5.91 0.14 0.87
N ARG A 143 6.65 -0.77 0.27
CA ARG A 143 6.22 -2.13 -0.02
C ARG A 143 7.09 -3.12 0.75
N GLU A 144 6.47 -4.01 1.51
CA GLU A 144 7.18 -5.11 2.16
C GLU A 144 7.50 -6.18 1.12
N THR A 145 8.78 -6.57 1.05
CA THR A 145 9.22 -7.72 0.25
C THR A 145 9.39 -8.91 1.18
N LYS A 146 8.67 -9.99 0.91
CA LYS A 146 8.84 -11.25 1.62
C LYS A 146 9.87 -12.11 0.92
N LYS A 147 10.73 -12.77 1.70
CA LYS A 147 11.73 -13.70 1.23
C LYS A 147 11.32 -15.11 1.64
N ALA A 148 11.36 -16.05 0.70
CA ALA A 148 11.26 -17.47 0.98
C ALA A 148 12.68 -18.08 1.01
N TYR A 149 12.99 -18.82 2.07
CA TYR A 149 14.24 -19.56 2.21
C TYR A 149 13.96 -21.03 1.97
N ILE A 150 14.70 -21.64 1.07
CA ILE A 150 14.55 -23.05 0.71
C ILE A 150 15.86 -23.75 1.01
N SER A 151 15.78 -24.92 1.65
CA SER A 151 16.97 -25.74 1.93
C SER A 151 17.63 -26.18 0.64
N GLN A 152 18.95 -26.12 0.58
CA GLN A 152 19.73 -26.61 -0.56
C GLN A 152 19.57 -28.12 -0.81
N SER A 153 19.10 -28.87 0.17
CA SER A 153 18.77 -30.29 0.02
C SER A 153 17.44 -30.55 -0.69
N LEU A 154 16.68 -29.50 -0.99
CA LEU A 154 15.42 -29.60 -1.72
C LEU A 154 15.65 -29.21 -3.18
N ILE A 155 15.46 -30.13 -4.09
CA ILE A 155 15.44 -29.82 -5.52
C ILE A 155 14.00 -29.51 -5.89
N VAL A 156 13.84 -28.38 -6.50
CA VAL A 156 12.55 -27.92 -6.99
C VAL A 156 12.57 -27.96 -8.51
N GLY A 157 11.66 -28.70 -9.08
CA GLY A 157 11.57 -28.89 -10.54
C GLY A 157 11.13 -27.65 -11.32
N GLN A 158 11.11 -26.45 -10.72
CA GLN A 158 10.73 -25.20 -11.39
C GLN A 158 11.43 -23.98 -10.81
N ASN A 159 11.59 -22.94 -11.64
CA ASN A 159 12.02 -21.62 -11.22
C ASN A 159 11.08 -21.01 -10.19
N PHE A 160 11.63 -20.47 -9.12
CA PHE A 160 10.91 -19.73 -8.08
C PHE A 160 10.60 -18.29 -8.47
N GLU A 161 10.72 -17.93 -9.74
CA GLU A 161 10.37 -16.60 -10.21
C GLU A 161 8.88 -16.34 -10.02
N GLY A 162 8.57 -15.24 -9.35
CA GLY A 162 7.18 -14.82 -9.12
C GLY A 162 6.48 -15.53 -7.96
N ILE A 163 7.20 -16.13 -7.01
CA ILE A 163 6.58 -16.68 -5.80
C ILE A 163 5.92 -15.58 -4.99
N THR A 164 4.64 -15.79 -4.71
CA THR A 164 3.85 -14.98 -3.79
C THR A 164 3.41 -15.81 -2.59
N ASN A 165 2.87 -15.18 -1.55
CA ASN A 165 2.28 -15.89 -0.42
C ASN A 165 1.15 -16.85 -0.81
N PHE A 166 0.58 -16.68 -2.01
CA PHE A 166 -0.60 -17.44 -2.47
C PHE A 166 -0.22 -18.61 -3.37
N ASN A 167 0.95 -18.53 -4.03
CA ASN A 167 1.37 -19.56 -4.98
C ASN A 167 2.62 -20.34 -4.53
N MET A 168 3.10 -20.10 -3.30
CA MET A 168 4.32 -20.73 -2.78
C MET A 168 4.30 -22.26 -2.89
N PHE A 169 3.13 -22.87 -2.75
CA PHE A 169 2.94 -24.32 -2.79
C PHE A 169 2.24 -24.83 -4.05
N THR A 170 2.03 -23.99 -5.06
CA THR A 170 1.27 -24.39 -6.28
C THR A 170 1.83 -25.62 -6.98
N ASN A 171 3.13 -25.82 -6.90
CA ASN A 171 3.83 -26.94 -7.53
C ASN A 171 4.48 -27.90 -6.52
N ILE A 172 3.98 -27.96 -5.29
CA ILE A 172 4.58 -28.78 -4.23
C ILE A 172 4.74 -30.26 -4.62
N GLY A 173 3.83 -30.78 -5.45
CA GLY A 173 3.91 -32.16 -5.97
C GLY A 173 5.07 -32.41 -6.93
N LYS A 174 5.73 -31.35 -7.42
CA LYS A 174 6.94 -31.42 -8.26
C LYS A 174 8.23 -31.26 -7.46
N TRP A 175 8.12 -31.02 -6.15
CA TRP A 175 9.27 -30.89 -5.28
C TRP A 175 9.77 -32.27 -4.88
N TYR A 176 11.04 -32.48 -4.95
CA TYR A 176 11.68 -33.71 -4.50
C TYR A 176 12.95 -33.39 -3.74
N ARG A 177 13.30 -34.30 -2.85
CA ARG A 177 14.52 -34.21 -2.07
C ARG A 177 15.68 -34.81 -2.88
N LYS A 178 16.80 -34.14 -2.88
CA LYS A 178 18.03 -34.63 -3.51
C LYS A 178 18.63 -35.77 -2.70
#